data_392ffe5897ece064bd173428c5791d66
#
_entry.id   392ffe5897ece064bd173428c5791d66
#
_cell.length_a   1.000
_cell.length_b   1.000
_cell.length_c   1.000
_cell.angle_alpha   90.00
_cell.angle_beta   90.00
_cell.angle_gamma   90.00
#
_symmetry.space_group_name_H-M   'P 1'
#
loop_
_entity.id
_entity.type
_entity.pdbx_description
1 polymer ?
#
loop_
_entity_poly.entity_id
_entity_poly.type
_entity_poly.pdbx_seq_one_letter_code
_entity_poly.pdbx_strand_id
1 'polypeptide(L)'
;PAIARSQGRAAWVPPALGLILGAVGLLRLEDVAGQLLAGGPGHCGRMVLAVTLHNLPEGMVVGLAAALALHGDADAVSGALALSLGIGLQNIPEGAAVSLPLTQSGRTRGQSFAAGAASGLVEPLGAVLAFVLAEWVGAALPWLMSAAAGCMVCVTAQEMIPEAVEPDEVAGVISIVLGFALMMALDVAL
;
A
#
# COMPACT_ATOMS: atom_id res chain seq x y z
N PRO A 1 7.04 -16.64 5.47
CA PRO A 1 7.76 -17.79 6.09
C PRO A 1 8.34 -18.76 5.06
N ALA A 2 7.63 -19.12 3.97
CA ALA A 2 8.10 -20.06 2.96
C ALA A 2 9.29 -19.51 2.14
N ILE A 3 9.22 -18.23 1.74
CA ILE A 3 10.29 -17.54 0.99
C ILE A 3 11.55 -17.41 1.83
N ALA A 4 11.42 -17.11 3.13
CA ALA A 4 12.55 -17.04 4.06
C ALA A 4 13.28 -18.39 4.21
N ARG A 5 12.58 -19.52 4.10
CA ARG A 5 13.19 -20.85 4.14
C ARG A 5 13.95 -21.20 2.86
N SER A 6 13.52 -20.70 1.71
CA SER A 6 14.17 -20.99 0.42
C SER A 6 15.43 -20.17 0.16
N GLN A 7 15.54 -18.97 0.74
CA GLN A 7 16.66 -18.04 0.53
C GLN A 7 17.76 -18.12 1.61
N GLY A 8 17.57 -18.92 2.65
CA GLY A 8 18.59 -19.14 3.68
C GLY A 8 19.02 -17.83 4.38
N ARG A 9 20.34 -17.65 4.57
CA ARG A 9 20.91 -16.48 5.27
C ARG A 9 20.67 -15.14 4.56
N ALA A 10 20.31 -15.12 3.28
CA ALA A 10 20.07 -13.91 2.48
C ALA A 10 18.60 -13.53 2.40
N ALA A 11 17.69 -14.19 3.11
CA ALA A 11 16.24 -13.94 3.07
C ALA A 11 15.83 -12.50 3.47
N TRP A 12 16.70 -11.79 4.20
CA TRP A 12 16.48 -10.39 4.60
C TRP A 12 16.79 -9.39 3.48
N VAL A 13 17.51 -9.79 2.43
CA VAL A 13 17.97 -8.89 1.36
C VAL A 13 16.81 -8.26 0.59
N PRO A 14 15.82 -9.02 0.04
CA PRO A 14 14.70 -8.41 -0.66
C PRO A 14 13.90 -7.43 0.23
N PRO A 15 13.53 -7.76 1.49
CA PRO A 15 12.82 -6.82 2.34
C PRO A 15 13.61 -5.53 2.62
N ALA A 16 14.88 -5.65 2.97
CA ALA A 16 15.68 -4.48 3.34
C ALA A 16 16.00 -3.58 2.15
N LEU A 17 16.48 -4.15 1.05
CA LEU A 17 16.82 -3.37 -0.14
C LEU A 17 15.56 -2.87 -0.85
N GLY A 18 14.50 -3.67 -0.93
CA GLY A 18 13.24 -3.27 -1.53
C GLY A 18 12.65 -2.05 -0.82
N LEU A 19 12.62 -2.06 0.51
CA LEU A 19 12.13 -0.94 1.31
C LEU A 19 12.92 0.35 1.04
N ILE A 20 14.25 0.27 1.01
CA ILE A 20 15.10 1.43 0.70
C ILE A 20 14.86 1.91 -0.73
N LEU A 21 14.81 0.98 -1.70
CA LEU A 21 14.60 1.31 -3.10
C LEU A 21 13.22 1.95 -3.33
N GLY A 22 12.19 1.49 -2.63
CA GLY A 22 10.85 2.08 -2.69
C GLY A 22 10.83 3.51 -2.18
N ALA A 23 11.37 3.75 -0.99
CA ALA A 23 11.44 5.09 -0.41
C ALA A 23 12.26 6.05 -1.31
N VAL A 24 13.47 5.64 -1.73
CA VAL A 24 14.32 6.46 -2.62
C VAL A 24 13.67 6.65 -4.00
N GLY A 25 13.03 5.60 -4.52
CA GLY A 25 12.31 5.64 -5.79
C GLY A 25 11.18 6.66 -5.79
N LEU A 26 10.38 6.70 -4.72
CA LEU A 26 9.31 7.69 -4.55
C LEU A 26 9.87 9.11 -4.53
N LEU A 27 10.89 9.38 -3.70
CA LEU A 27 11.53 10.70 -3.61
C LEU A 27 12.07 11.16 -4.97
N ARG A 28 12.68 10.26 -5.73
CA ARG A 28 13.18 10.58 -7.08
C ARG A 28 12.06 10.83 -8.08
N LEU A 29 10.97 10.06 -7.99
CA LEU A 29 9.79 10.26 -8.83
C LEU A 29 9.14 11.62 -8.57
N GLU A 30 9.11 12.06 -7.32
CA GLU A 30 8.64 13.39 -6.92
C GLU A 30 9.51 14.51 -7.52
N ASP A 31 10.85 14.38 -7.45
CA ASP A 31 11.78 15.33 -8.03
C ASP A 31 11.57 15.44 -9.56
N VAL A 32 11.44 14.31 -10.25
CA VAL A 32 11.21 14.27 -11.70
C VAL A 32 9.85 14.85 -12.06
N ALA A 33 8.79 14.47 -11.34
CA ALA A 33 7.46 15.02 -11.55
C ALA A 33 7.41 16.52 -11.27
N GLY A 34 8.13 17.01 -10.26
CA GLY A 34 8.30 18.44 -9.97
C GLY A 34 8.93 19.21 -11.11
N GLN A 35 9.91 18.62 -11.77
CA GLN A 35 10.60 19.24 -12.92
C GLN A 35 9.72 19.23 -14.19
N LEU A 36 8.94 18.16 -14.41
CA LEU A 36 8.14 17.99 -15.62
C LEU A 36 6.80 18.75 -15.57
N LEU A 37 6.20 18.87 -14.39
CA LEU A 37 4.88 19.45 -14.17
C LEU A 37 5.03 20.80 -13.46
N ALA A 38 5.65 21.80 -14.02
CA ALA A 38 5.79 23.19 -13.53
C ALA A 38 5.14 23.48 -12.15
N GLY A 39 5.63 22.85 -11.08
CA GLY A 39 5.08 22.96 -9.72
C GLY A 39 4.96 21.63 -8.95
N GLY A 40 5.20 20.50 -9.59
CA GLY A 40 5.12 19.16 -8.99
C GLY A 40 3.74 18.71 -8.51
N PRO A 41 3.56 17.45 -8.18
CA PRO A 41 2.41 17.02 -7.40
C PRO A 41 2.55 17.68 -6.02
N GLY A 42 1.64 18.59 -5.66
CA GLY A 42 1.60 19.13 -4.31
C GLY A 42 1.49 18.01 -3.27
N HIS A 43 1.58 18.35 -1.99
CA HIS A 43 1.51 17.42 -0.85
C HIS A 43 0.46 16.30 -1.04
N CYS A 44 -0.79 16.65 -1.37
CA CYS A 44 -1.85 15.67 -1.65
C CYS A 44 -1.58 14.78 -2.86
N GLY A 45 -0.87 15.27 -3.87
CA GLY A 45 -0.53 14.48 -5.07
C GLY A 45 0.49 13.38 -4.80
N ARG A 46 1.46 13.65 -3.92
CA ARG A 46 2.45 12.64 -3.48
C ARG A 46 1.80 11.50 -2.74
N MET A 47 0.89 11.82 -1.83
CA MET A 47 0.15 10.82 -1.06
C MET A 47 -0.73 9.94 -1.97
N VAL A 48 -1.45 10.54 -2.93
CA VAL A 48 -2.23 9.78 -3.93
C VAL A 48 -1.33 8.84 -4.72
N LEU A 49 -0.16 9.32 -5.16
CA LEU A 49 0.81 8.51 -5.91
C LEU A 49 1.34 7.35 -5.07
N ALA A 50 1.73 7.61 -3.82
CA ALA A 50 2.29 6.59 -2.94
C ALA A 50 1.27 5.49 -2.62
N VAL A 51 0.03 5.86 -2.27
CA VAL A 51 -1.06 4.90 -2.03
C VAL A 51 -1.35 4.10 -3.31
N THR A 52 -1.41 4.74 -4.47
CA THR A 52 -1.61 4.04 -5.75
C THR A 52 -0.50 3.04 -6.04
N LEU A 53 0.76 3.40 -5.78
CA LEU A 53 1.90 2.49 -5.96
C LEU A 53 1.89 1.34 -4.95
N HIS A 54 1.41 1.57 -3.73
CA HIS A 54 1.27 0.55 -2.70
C HIS A 54 0.16 -0.46 -3.05
N ASN A 55 -0.97 0.01 -3.53
CA ASN A 55 -2.13 -0.83 -3.85
C ASN A 55 -1.84 -1.83 -4.99
N LEU A 56 -0.93 -1.50 -5.90
CA LEU A 56 -0.60 -2.43 -7.00
C LEU A 56 -0.03 -3.78 -6.51
N PRO A 57 1.03 -3.84 -5.68
CA PRO A 57 1.52 -5.07 -5.10
C PRO A 57 0.51 -5.79 -4.20
N GLU A 58 -0.36 -5.06 -3.49
CA GLU A 58 -1.43 -5.69 -2.69
C GLU A 58 -2.42 -6.44 -3.56
N GLY A 59 -2.89 -5.83 -4.64
CA GLY A 59 -3.68 -6.53 -5.65
C GLY A 59 -2.95 -7.76 -6.23
N MET A 60 -1.63 -7.65 -6.47
CA MET A 60 -0.83 -8.78 -6.95
C MET A 60 -0.78 -9.94 -5.95
N VAL A 61 -0.75 -9.68 -4.64
CA VAL A 61 -0.83 -10.73 -3.61
C VAL A 61 -2.16 -11.48 -3.69
N VAL A 62 -3.27 -10.76 -3.84
CA VAL A 62 -4.61 -11.35 -4.00
C VAL A 62 -4.67 -12.20 -5.26
N GLY A 63 -4.18 -11.69 -6.38
CA GLY A 63 -4.16 -12.42 -7.65
C GLY A 63 -3.33 -13.70 -7.60
N LEU A 64 -2.16 -13.65 -6.95
CA LEU A 64 -1.32 -14.82 -6.76
C LEU A 64 -1.98 -15.85 -5.84
N ALA A 65 -2.59 -15.40 -4.73
CA ALA A 65 -3.34 -16.28 -3.83
C ALA A 65 -4.51 -16.96 -4.56
N ALA A 66 -5.24 -16.23 -5.39
CA ALA A 66 -6.31 -16.77 -6.22
C ALA A 66 -5.80 -17.80 -7.23
N ALA A 67 -4.66 -17.54 -7.89
CA ALA A 67 -4.05 -18.49 -8.81
C ALA A 67 -3.62 -19.80 -8.12
N LEU A 68 -3.05 -19.70 -6.92
CA LEU A 68 -2.67 -20.86 -6.11
C LEU A 68 -3.89 -21.65 -5.63
N ALA A 69 -4.99 -20.96 -5.30
CA ALA A 69 -6.24 -21.57 -4.85
C ALA A 69 -6.93 -22.41 -5.95
N LEU A 70 -6.72 -22.10 -7.25
CA LEU A 70 -7.29 -22.90 -8.36
C LEU A 70 -6.79 -24.34 -8.39
N HIS A 71 -5.59 -24.58 -7.91
CA HIS A 71 -4.94 -25.90 -7.87
C HIS A 71 -4.76 -26.43 -6.45
N GLY A 72 -5.28 -25.67 -5.46
CA GLY A 72 -5.17 -25.97 -4.05
C GLY A 72 -6.38 -26.76 -3.51
N ASP A 73 -6.29 -27.06 -2.23
CA ASP A 73 -7.39 -27.64 -1.46
C ASP A 73 -8.33 -26.55 -0.88
N ALA A 74 -9.30 -26.95 -0.07
CA ALA A 74 -10.25 -26.04 0.56
C ALA A 74 -9.58 -25.00 1.46
N ASP A 75 -8.45 -25.35 2.07
CA ASP A 75 -7.69 -24.42 2.94
C ASP A 75 -7.02 -23.31 2.13
N ALA A 76 -6.52 -23.62 0.93
CA ALA A 76 -5.97 -22.63 0.01
C ALA A 76 -7.04 -21.64 -0.47
N VAL A 77 -8.25 -22.14 -0.77
CA VAL A 77 -9.38 -21.28 -1.17
C VAL A 77 -9.81 -20.38 -0.01
N SER A 78 -9.95 -20.93 1.21
CA SER A 78 -10.33 -20.14 2.38
C SER A 78 -9.29 -19.09 2.73
N GLY A 79 -8.01 -19.42 2.62
CA GLY A 79 -6.90 -18.46 2.81
C GLY A 79 -6.90 -17.33 1.78
N ALA A 80 -7.16 -17.62 0.51
CA ALA A 80 -7.27 -16.59 -0.52
C ALA A 80 -8.48 -15.66 -0.29
N LEU A 81 -9.61 -16.20 0.18
CA LEU A 81 -10.79 -15.41 0.52
C LEU A 81 -10.53 -14.53 1.76
N ALA A 82 -9.94 -15.07 2.82
CA ALA A 82 -9.61 -14.31 4.03
C ALA A 82 -8.65 -13.15 3.70
N LEU A 83 -7.61 -13.42 2.91
CA LEU A 83 -6.67 -12.40 2.44
C LEU A 83 -7.39 -11.30 1.63
N SER A 84 -8.27 -11.69 0.70
CA SER A 84 -9.01 -10.73 -0.13
C SER A 84 -9.95 -9.86 0.71
N LEU A 85 -10.59 -10.44 1.72
CA LEU A 85 -11.45 -9.71 2.66
C LEU A 85 -10.63 -8.75 3.53
N GLY A 86 -9.48 -9.20 4.04
CA GLY A 86 -8.57 -8.38 4.83
C GLY A 86 -8.10 -7.15 4.07
N ILE A 87 -7.60 -7.33 2.85
CA ILE A 87 -7.17 -6.25 1.96
C ILE A 87 -8.35 -5.34 1.61
N GLY A 88 -9.53 -5.89 1.30
CA GLY A 88 -10.72 -5.09 1.03
C GLY A 88 -11.16 -4.23 2.22
N LEU A 89 -11.00 -4.69 3.44
CA LEU A 89 -11.33 -3.92 4.65
C LEU A 89 -10.30 -2.81 4.93
N GLN A 90 -9.00 -3.07 4.73
CA GLN A 90 -7.97 -2.03 4.91
C GLN A 90 -8.05 -0.91 3.86
N ASN A 91 -8.57 -1.17 2.68
CA ASN A 91 -8.80 -0.17 1.64
C ASN A 91 -9.76 0.94 2.03
N ILE A 92 -10.67 0.70 2.99
CA ILE A 92 -11.58 1.74 3.48
C ILE A 92 -10.81 2.86 4.18
N PRO A 93 -9.98 2.60 5.21
CA PRO A 93 -9.14 3.64 5.81
C PRO A 93 -8.11 4.22 4.83
N GLU A 94 -7.56 3.45 3.91
CA GLU A 94 -6.61 3.96 2.90
C GLU A 94 -7.27 4.95 1.93
N GLY A 95 -8.46 4.64 1.42
CA GLY A 95 -9.25 5.56 0.60
C GLY A 95 -9.63 6.83 1.37
N ALA A 96 -9.87 6.74 2.67
CA ALA A 96 -10.10 7.90 3.52
C ALA A 96 -8.82 8.73 3.70
N ALA A 97 -7.66 8.11 3.88
CA ALA A 97 -6.37 8.77 3.97
C ALA A 97 -6.04 9.60 2.72
N VAL A 98 -6.49 9.16 1.53
CA VAL A 98 -6.40 9.94 0.28
C VAL A 98 -7.46 11.03 0.22
N SER A 99 -8.72 10.71 0.54
CA SER A 99 -9.85 11.60 0.28
C SER A 99 -9.93 12.78 1.25
N LEU A 100 -9.55 12.58 2.52
CA LEU A 100 -9.68 13.62 3.54
C LEU A 100 -8.75 14.82 3.29
N PRO A 101 -7.43 14.65 3.09
CA PRO A 101 -6.54 15.76 2.79
C PRO A 101 -6.88 16.48 1.48
N LEU A 102 -7.33 15.74 0.45
CA LEU A 102 -7.80 16.36 -0.78
C LEU A 102 -9.02 17.29 -0.55
N THR A 103 -9.91 16.90 0.34
CA THR A 103 -11.05 17.76 0.72
C THR A 103 -10.58 19.00 1.49
N GLN A 104 -9.62 18.83 2.40
CA GLN A 104 -9.01 19.94 3.16
C GLN A 104 -8.25 20.91 2.24
N SER A 105 -7.65 20.42 1.16
CA SER A 105 -6.97 21.25 0.16
C SER A 105 -7.94 22.03 -0.77
N GLY A 106 -9.25 21.97 -0.52
CA GLY A 106 -10.27 22.74 -1.25
C GLY A 106 -10.90 21.99 -2.43
N ARG A 107 -10.63 20.71 -2.64
CA ARG A 107 -11.35 19.92 -3.64
C ARG A 107 -12.78 19.61 -3.17
N THR A 108 -13.69 19.42 -4.10
CA THR A 108 -15.04 18.99 -3.76
C THR A 108 -15.05 17.58 -3.18
N ARG A 109 -16.01 17.24 -2.32
CA ARG A 109 -16.16 15.90 -1.73
C ARG A 109 -16.21 14.80 -2.80
N GLY A 110 -16.92 15.06 -3.91
CA GLY A 110 -17.02 14.10 -5.02
C GLY A 110 -15.68 13.86 -5.72
N GLN A 111 -14.89 14.92 -5.95
CA GLN A 111 -13.56 14.80 -6.55
C GLN A 111 -12.58 14.06 -5.60
N SER A 112 -12.64 14.37 -4.31
CA SER A 112 -11.80 13.72 -3.30
C SER A 112 -12.13 12.24 -3.16
N PHE A 113 -13.42 11.90 -3.08
CA PHE A 113 -13.88 10.52 -3.07
C PHE A 113 -13.47 9.76 -4.33
N ALA A 114 -13.67 10.37 -5.52
CA ALA A 114 -13.27 9.76 -6.78
C ALA A 114 -11.76 9.49 -6.86
N ALA A 115 -10.93 10.37 -6.31
CA ALA A 115 -9.48 10.17 -6.26
C ALA A 115 -9.10 9.01 -5.33
N GLY A 116 -9.71 8.92 -4.12
CA GLY A 116 -9.51 7.79 -3.21
C GLY A 116 -10.00 6.46 -3.80
N ALA A 117 -11.15 6.45 -4.46
CA ALA A 117 -11.65 5.27 -5.14
C ALA A 117 -10.77 4.86 -6.33
N ALA A 118 -10.25 5.84 -7.09
CA ALA A 118 -9.39 5.58 -8.24
C ALA A 118 -8.02 4.99 -7.82
N SER A 119 -7.47 5.40 -6.67
CA SER A 119 -6.23 4.81 -6.16
C SER A 119 -6.40 3.31 -5.84
N GLY A 120 -7.57 2.88 -5.37
CA GLY A 120 -7.90 1.47 -5.14
C GLY A 120 -8.16 0.65 -6.41
N LEU A 121 -8.53 1.28 -7.54
CA LEU A 121 -8.77 0.56 -8.80
C LEU A 121 -7.51 -0.11 -9.38
N VAL A 122 -6.34 0.25 -8.91
CA VAL A 122 -5.08 -0.37 -9.31
C VAL A 122 -4.96 -1.80 -8.77
N GLU A 123 -5.60 -2.13 -7.64
CA GLU A 123 -5.58 -3.46 -7.05
C GLU A 123 -6.21 -4.55 -7.93
N PRO A 124 -7.44 -4.38 -8.45
CA PRO A 124 -7.99 -5.33 -9.40
C PRO A 124 -7.10 -5.53 -10.64
N LEU A 125 -6.43 -4.47 -11.11
CA LEU A 125 -5.48 -4.57 -12.22
C LEU A 125 -4.25 -5.39 -11.83
N GLY A 126 -3.70 -5.13 -10.64
CA GLY A 126 -2.61 -5.91 -10.05
C GLY A 126 -2.99 -7.37 -9.86
N ALA A 127 -4.21 -7.63 -9.36
CA ALA A 127 -4.71 -8.98 -9.15
C ALA A 127 -4.83 -9.77 -10.47
N VAL A 128 -5.42 -9.19 -11.50
CA VAL A 128 -5.51 -9.82 -12.82
C VAL A 128 -4.12 -10.08 -13.42
N LEU A 129 -3.22 -9.11 -13.33
CA LEU A 129 -1.86 -9.23 -13.82
C LEU A 129 -1.12 -10.38 -13.12
N ALA A 130 -1.18 -10.44 -11.79
CA ALA A 130 -0.51 -11.48 -11.01
C ALA A 130 -1.16 -12.87 -11.20
N PHE A 131 -2.47 -12.93 -11.36
CA PHE A 131 -3.18 -14.16 -11.67
C PHE A 131 -2.71 -14.77 -12.99
N VAL A 132 -2.59 -13.96 -14.04
CA VAL A 132 -2.16 -14.40 -15.38
C VAL A 132 -0.67 -14.74 -15.41
N LEU A 133 0.14 -13.99 -14.65
CA LEU A 133 1.60 -14.12 -14.64
C LEU A 133 2.13 -14.78 -13.36
N ALA A 134 1.34 -15.66 -12.73
CA ALA A 134 1.63 -16.18 -11.38
C ALA A 134 3.04 -16.81 -11.24
N GLU A 135 3.52 -17.50 -12.26
CA GLU A 135 4.85 -18.12 -12.27
C GLU A 135 6.00 -17.08 -12.18
N TRP A 136 5.82 -15.91 -12.79
CA TRP A 136 6.82 -14.83 -12.85
C TRP A 136 6.73 -13.90 -11.64
N VAL A 137 5.50 -13.58 -11.25
CA VAL A 137 5.22 -12.62 -10.16
C VAL A 137 5.69 -13.15 -8.80
N GLY A 138 5.57 -14.46 -8.55
CA GLY A 138 5.97 -15.07 -7.30
C GLY A 138 7.43 -14.78 -6.90
N ALA A 139 8.34 -14.70 -7.87
CA ALA A 139 9.75 -14.37 -7.62
C ALA A 139 9.99 -12.87 -7.38
N ALA A 140 9.23 -12.00 -8.04
CA ALA A 140 9.34 -10.55 -7.93
C ALA A 140 8.59 -9.99 -6.73
N LEU A 141 7.57 -10.69 -6.23
CA LEU A 141 6.63 -10.21 -5.22
C LEU A 141 7.30 -9.71 -3.92
N PRO A 142 8.32 -10.39 -3.33
CA PRO A 142 8.98 -9.88 -2.13
C PRO A 142 9.64 -8.51 -2.33
N TRP A 143 10.15 -8.25 -3.52
CA TRP A 143 10.76 -6.97 -3.90
C TRP A 143 9.69 -5.88 -4.10
N LEU A 144 8.61 -6.22 -4.78
CA LEU A 144 7.49 -5.30 -5.03
C LEU A 144 6.80 -4.90 -3.74
N MET A 145 6.48 -5.88 -2.87
CA MET A 145 5.86 -5.61 -1.57
C MET A 145 6.74 -4.78 -0.66
N SER A 146 8.03 -5.07 -0.60
CA SER A 146 8.94 -4.28 0.24
C SER A 146 9.19 -2.88 -0.32
N ALA A 147 9.22 -2.72 -1.64
CA ALA A 147 9.31 -1.39 -2.27
C ALA A 147 8.05 -0.56 -2.00
N ALA A 148 6.86 -1.17 -2.12
CA ALA A 148 5.60 -0.53 -1.78
C ALA A 148 5.55 -0.10 -0.31
N ALA A 149 5.95 -0.98 0.61
CA ALA A 149 6.09 -0.63 2.03
C ALA A 149 7.06 0.53 2.26
N GLY A 150 8.16 0.59 1.50
CA GLY A 150 9.11 1.71 1.54
C GLY A 150 8.49 3.05 1.11
N CYS A 151 7.67 3.06 0.07
CA CYS A 151 6.89 4.23 -0.34
C CYS A 151 5.96 4.69 0.79
N MET A 152 5.20 3.76 1.39
CA MET A 152 4.27 4.08 2.47
C MET A 152 4.96 4.60 3.72
N VAL A 153 6.07 3.99 4.15
CA VAL A 153 6.86 4.49 5.29
C VAL A 153 7.36 5.91 5.01
N CYS A 154 7.81 6.20 3.79
CA CYS A 154 8.28 7.52 3.39
C CYS A 154 7.17 8.57 3.53
N VAL A 155 6.00 8.35 2.92
CA VAL A 155 4.86 9.27 2.98
C VAL A 155 4.30 9.42 4.38
N THR A 156 4.18 8.32 5.12
CA THR A 156 3.70 8.34 6.50
C THR A 156 4.59 9.20 7.38
N ALA A 157 5.92 9.07 7.24
CA ALA A 157 6.88 9.82 8.04
C ALA A 157 6.99 11.30 7.62
N GLN A 158 6.86 11.61 6.33
CA GLN A 158 7.05 12.97 5.82
C GLN A 158 5.77 13.81 5.82
N GLU A 159 4.62 13.18 5.69
CA GLU A 159 3.36 13.87 5.47
C GLU A 159 2.31 13.53 6.53
N MET A 160 1.96 12.25 6.68
CA MET A 160 0.80 11.87 7.49
C MET A 160 1.02 12.08 8.99
N ILE A 161 2.17 11.68 9.52
CA ILE A 161 2.48 11.87 10.95
C ILE A 161 2.63 13.36 11.30
N PRO A 162 3.42 14.17 10.56
CA PRO A 162 3.52 15.59 10.84
C PRO A 162 2.18 16.34 10.75
N GLU A 163 1.31 15.98 9.81
CA GLU A 163 -0.02 16.57 9.67
C GLU A 163 -0.97 16.16 10.81
N ALA A 164 -0.87 14.92 11.29
CA ALA A 164 -1.71 14.41 12.37
C ALA A 164 -1.28 14.91 13.76
N VAL A 165 0.00 15.28 13.93
CA VAL A 165 0.56 15.71 15.23
C VAL A 165 0.76 17.23 15.23
N GLU A 166 -0.30 17.98 15.53
CA GLU A 166 -0.16 19.41 15.78
C GLU A 166 0.54 19.67 17.12
N PRO A 167 1.34 20.75 17.23
CA PRO A 167 1.96 21.13 18.48
C PRO A 167 0.89 21.31 19.59
N ASP A 168 1.09 20.66 20.72
CA ASP A 168 0.22 20.69 21.91
C ASP A 168 -1.10 19.87 21.81
N GLU A 169 -1.36 19.12 20.74
CA GLU A 169 -2.52 18.23 20.65
C GLU A 169 -2.16 16.75 20.87
N VAL A 170 -2.58 16.20 22.01
CA VAL A 170 -2.42 14.76 22.32
C VAL A 170 -3.36 13.89 21.47
N ALA A 171 -4.44 14.46 20.95
CA ALA A 171 -5.46 13.75 20.18
C ALA A 171 -4.90 13.10 18.92
N GLY A 172 -4.02 13.77 18.18
CA GLY A 172 -3.38 13.23 16.98
C GLY A 172 -2.51 12.01 17.29
N VAL A 173 -1.71 12.06 18.35
CA VAL A 173 -0.88 10.90 18.77
C VAL A 173 -1.76 9.71 19.16
N ILE A 174 -2.83 9.96 19.93
CA ILE A 174 -3.78 8.91 20.34
C ILE A 174 -4.45 8.31 19.10
N SER A 175 -4.85 9.13 18.12
CA SER A 175 -5.48 8.66 16.87
C SER A 175 -4.56 7.75 16.07
N ILE A 176 -3.26 8.07 15.97
CA ILE A 176 -2.26 7.22 15.31
C ILE A 176 -2.17 5.87 16.02
N VAL A 177 -2.07 5.87 17.37
CA VAL A 177 -1.95 4.64 18.15
C VAL A 177 -3.22 3.78 18.03
N LEU A 178 -4.39 4.40 18.09
CA LEU A 178 -5.68 3.69 17.94
C LEU A 178 -5.84 3.11 16.52
N GLY A 179 -5.47 3.86 15.49
CA GLY A 179 -5.49 3.39 14.10
C GLY A 179 -4.58 2.19 13.91
N PHE A 180 -3.35 2.26 14.42
CA PHE A 180 -2.40 1.15 14.38
C PHE A 180 -2.93 -0.08 15.14
N ALA A 181 -3.48 0.10 16.34
CA ALA A 181 -4.05 -0.99 17.13
C ALA A 181 -5.25 -1.64 16.44
N LEU A 182 -6.11 -0.84 15.79
CA LEU A 182 -7.25 -1.34 15.02
C LEU A 182 -6.80 -2.19 13.85
N MET A 183 -5.85 -1.68 13.04
CA MET A 183 -5.32 -2.43 11.89
C MET A 183 -4.63 -3.72 12.31
N MET A 184 -3.83 -3.67 13.37
CA MET A 184 -3.19 -4.87 13.94
C MET A 184 -4.23 -5.90 14.44
N ALA A 185 -5.34 -5.44 15.03
CA ALA A 185 -6.42 -6.33 15.44
C ALA A 185 -7.13 -6.99 14.25
N LEU A 186 -7.36 -6.24 13.17
CA LEU A 186 -7.95 -6.77 11.94
C LEU A 186 -7.02 -7.79 11.26
N ASP A 187 -5.72 -7.51 11.19
CA ASP A 187 -4.71 -8.41 10.60
C ASP A 187 -4.60 -9.76 11.35
N VAL A 188 -4.83 -9.75 12.66
CA VAL A 188 -4.79 -10.98 13.47
C VAL A 188 -6.15 -11.71 13.48
N ALA A 189 -7.27 -10.99 13.33
CA ALA A 189 -8.63 -11.55 13.44
C ALA A 189 -9.14 -12.17 12.13
N LEU A 190 -8.58 -11.79 10.97
CA LEU A 190 -8.95 -12.25 9.63
C LEU A 190 -7.91 -13.21 9.08
#